data_866d4c72bd0ab3030854dba141dea6c4
#
_entry.id   866d4c72bd0ab3030854dba141dea6c4
#
_cell.length_a   1.000
_cell.length_b   1.000
_cell.length_c   1.000
_cell.angle_alpha   90.00
_cell.angle_beta   90.00
_cell.angle_gamma   90.00
#
_symmetry.space_group_name_H-M   'P 1'
#
loop_
_entity.id
_entity.type
_entity.pdbx_description
1 polymer ?
#
loop_
_entity_poly.entity_id
_entity_poly.type
_entity_poly.pdbx_seq_one_letter_code
_entity_poly.pdbx_strand_id
1 'polypeptide(L)'
;MEQETEIEGKKLEIVKYAFDRFYDAGFHATGMEAALAGSGISKRTLYKYFPSKEDLIAAVLRLYGEGVVQELFDPVAHISDPREQIIQFFDVRKITGRMLTRGCLGTKAAQEYARKHEGIVELGIAASSRGEVKFLELCKRAGFAKPQRLAKQLNLLLQGALALSHASGETSAFLLAKDAAAAILENAPLVQTTRAGS
;
A
#
# COMPACT_ATOMS: atom_id res chain seq x y z
N MET A 1 -2.27 29.88 -12.82
CA MET A 1 -1.06 29.25 -12.20
C MET A 1 -1.03 29.41 -10.67
N GLU A 2 -0.86 30.63 -10.10
CA GLU A 2 -0.83 30.78 -8.62
C GLU A 2 -2.09 30.30 -7.91
N GLN A 3 -3.29 30.63 -8.41
CA GLN A 3 -4.57 30.15 -7.84
C GLN A 3 -4.75 28.63 -7.95
N GLU A 4 -4.32 28.00 -9.02
CA GLU A 4 -4.39 26.55 -9.19
C GLU A 4 -3.46 25.84 -8.19
N THR A 5 -2.25 26.36 -8.00
CA THR A 5 -1.28 25.83 -7.04
C THR A 5 -1.79 25.96 -5.60
N GLU A 6 -2.47 27.07 -5.27
CA GLU A 6 -3.08 27.29 -3.95
C GLU A 6 -4.26 26.34 -3.69
N ILE A 7 -5.10 26.11 -4.72
CA ILE A 7 -6.22 25.16 -4.65
C ILE A 7 -5.73 23.74 -4.44
N GLU A 8 -4.72 23.30 -5.19
CA GLU A 8 -4.12 21.98 -5.03
C GLU A 8 -3.44 21.82 -3.67
N GLY A 9 -2.72 22.83 -3.21
CA GLY A 9 -2.11 22.85 -1.89
C GLY A 9 -3.14 22.69 -0.77
N LYS A 10 -4.28 23.37 -0.86
CA LYS A 10 -5.35 23.26 0.14
C LYS A 10 -6.06 21.91 0.10
N LYS A 11 -6.27 21.33 -1.08
CA LYS A 11 -6.79 19.97 -1.23
C LYS A 11 -5.85 18.96 -0.57
N LEU A 12 -4.56 19.07 -0.82
CA LEU A 12 -3.56 18.18 -0.25
C LEU A 12 -3.51 18.29 1.28
N GLU A 13 -3.62 19.49 1.83
CA GLU A 13 -3.70 19.70 3.28
C GLU A 13 -4.89 18.96 3.89
N ILE A 14 -6.09 19.11 3.30
CA ILE A 14 -7.31 18.42 3.73
C ILE A 14 -7.11 16.90 3.69
N VAL A 15 -6.56 16.38 2.58
CA VAL A 15 -6.34 14.95 2.38
C VAL A 15 -5.35 14.38 3.40
N LYS A 16 -4.28 15.10 3.72
CA LYS A 16 -3.28 14.67 4.73
C LYS A 16 -3.89 14.57 6.12
N TYR A 17 -4.73 15.52 6.53
CA TYR A 17 -5.44 15.43 7.82
C TYR A 17 -6.42 14.26 7.87
N ALA A 18 -7.20 14.09 6.81
CA ALA A 18 -8.17 13.00 6.71
C ALA A 18 -7.50 11.63 6.66
N PHE A 19 -6.31 11.54 6.05
CA PHE A 19 -5.54 10.30 5.89
C PHE A 19 -5.33 9.58 7.23
N ASP A 20 -4.76 10.24 8.22
CA ASP A 20 -4.48 9.62 9.51
C ASP A 20 -5.77 9.20 10.22
N ARG A 21 -6.80 10.02 10.17
CA ARG A 21 -8.09 9.72 10.80
C ARG A 21 -8.78 8.50 10.19
N PHE A 22 -8.85 8.44 8.86
CA PHE A 22 -9.40 7.27 8.17
C PHE A 22 -8.55 6.01 8.38
N TYR A 23 -7.24 6.18 8.46
CA TYR A 23 -6.34 5.05 8.66
C TYR A 23 -6.50 4.43 10.04
N ASP A 24 -6.58 5.25 11.09
CA ASP A 24 -6.65 4.79 12.48
C ASP A 24 -8.06 4.33 12.88
N ALA A 25 -9.10 5.09 12.52
CA ALA A 25 -10.47 4.85 12.97
C ALA A 25 -11.34 4.09 11.94
N GLY A 26 -10.86 3.94 10.69
CA GLY A 26 -11.64 3.36 9.59
C GLY A 26 -12.53 4.39 8.88
N PHE A 27 -12.97 4.02 7.69
CA PHE A 27 -13.75 4.93 6.85
C PHE A 27 -15.19 5.10 7.33
N HIS A 28 -15.86 4.02 7.74
CA HIS A 28 -17.26 4.12 8.18
C HIS A 28 -17.42 4.85 9.51
N ALA A 29 -16.49 4.63 10.44
CA ALA A 29 -16.54 5.25 11.77
C ALA A 29 -16.17 6.75 11.74
N THR A 30 -15.51 7.23 10.68
CA THR A 30 -15.04 8.62 10.58
C THR A 30 -15.96 9.45 9.68
N GLY A 31 -16.71 10.40 10.25
CA GLY A 31 -17.49 11.38 9.48
C GLY A 31 -16.60 12.42 8.80
N MET A 32 -17.14 13.14 7.80
CA MET A 32 -16.44 14.19 7.06
C MET A 32 -15.77 15.24 7.99
N GLU A 33 -16.54 15.77 8.91
CA GLU A 33 -16.06 16.83 9.82
C GLU A 33 -15.10 16.26 10.87
N ALA A 34 -15.35 15.02 11.33
CA ALA A 34 -14.46 14.32 12.27
C ALA A 34 -13.09 14.03 11.64
N ALA A 35 -13.04 13.79 10.32
CA ALA A 35 -11.78 13.59 9.60
C ALA A 35 -10.85 14.80 9.68
N LEU A 36 -11.38 16.00 9.91
CA LEU A 36 -10.62 17.24 10.02
C LEU A 36 -10.59 17.84 11.42
N ALA A 37 -11.03 17.09 12.43
CA ALA A 37 -11.04 17.61 13.82
C ALA A 37 -9.63 18.02 14.26
N GLY A 38 -9.49 19.25 14.71
CA GLY A 38 -8.20 19.84 15.14
C GLY A 38 -7.32 20.42 14.03
N SER A 39 -7.76 20.38 12.77
CA SER A 39 -6.99 20.94 11.64
C SER A 39 -7.09 22.47 11.50
N GLY A 40 -8.08 23.10 12.14
CA GLY A 40 -8.42 24.52 11.90
C GLY A 40 -9.13 24.77 10.55
N ILE A 41 -9.38 23.74 9.74
CA ILE A 41 -10.06 23.85 8.45
C ILE A 41 -11.57 23.93 8.70
N SER A 42 -12.20 24.99 8.16
CA SER A 42 -13.64 25.19 8.32
C SER A 42 -14.45 24.16 7.53
N LYS A 43 -15.67 23.84 8.05
CA LYS A 43 -16.65 23.01 7.36
C LYS A 43 -16.94 23.53 5.93
N ARG A 44 -17.08 24.84 5.77
CA ARG A 44 -17.29 25.47 4.45
C ARG A 44 -16.13 25.18 3.50
N THR A 45 -14.90 25.26 3.99
CA THR A 45 -13.70 24.95 3.19
C THR A 45 -13.67 23.49 2.78
N LEU A 46 -13.96 22.57 3.73
CA LEU A 46 -14.03 21.15 3.45
C LEU A 46 -15.01 20.85 2.30
N TYR A 47 -16.27 21.25 2.44
CA TYR A 47 -17.30 20.95 1.44
C TYR A 47 -17.12 21.71 0.12
N LYS A 48 -16.36 22.80 0.10
CA LYS A 48 -15.95 23.46 -1.14
C LYS A 48 -15.05 22.56 -2.00
N TYR A 49 -14.13 21.81 -1.36
CA TYR A 49 -13.15 20.98 -2.06
C TYR A 49 -13.56 19.52 -2.20
N PHE A 50 -14.34 19.01 -1.27
CA PHE A 50 -14.83 17.64 -1.24
C PHE A 50 -16.33 17.63 -0.93
N PRO A 51 -17.18 17.60 -1.98
CA PRO A 51 -18.64 17.65 -1.81
C PRO A 51 -19.20 16.45 -1.05
N SER A 52 -18.56 15.29 -1.16
CA SER A 52 -18.95 14.04 -0.48
C SER A 52 -17.80 13.42 0.31
N LYS A 53 -18.14 12.50 1.19
CA LYS A 53 -17.18 11.69 1.94
C LYS A 53 -16.41 10.77 0.99
N GLU A 54 -17.08 10.27 -0.02
CA GLU A 54 -16.55 9.38 -1.03
C GLU A 54 -15.47 10.07 -1.86
N ASP A 55 -15.66 11.37 -2.20
CA ASP A 55 -14.65 12.17 -2.90
C ASP A 55 -13.39 12.35 -2.05
N LEU A 56 -13.56 12.61 -0.75
CA LEU A 56 -12.42 12.71 0.19
C LEU A 56 -11.69 11.38 0.35
N ILE A 57 -12.43 10.28 0.49
CA ILE A 57 -11.86 8.93 0.56
C ILE A 57 -11.10 8.59 -0.71
N ALA A 58 -11.64 8.89 -1.88
CA ALA A 58 -10.98 8.66 -3.16
C ALA A 58 -9.64 9.41 -3.25
N ALA A 59 -9.60 10.67 -2.79
CA ALA A 59 -8.38 11.46 -2.76
C ALA A 59 -7.34 10.89 -1.77
N VAL A 60 -7.79 10.43 -0.60
CA VAL A 60 -6.93 9.76 0.40
C VAL A 60 -6.34 8.46 -0.15
N LEU A 61 -7.12 7.64 -0.85
CA LEU A 61 -6.65 6.38 -1.45
C LEU A 61 -5.65 6.62 -2.58
N ARG A 62 -5.81 7.67 -3.37
CA ARG A 62 -4.82 8.07 -4.39
C ARG A 62 -3.50 8.46 -3.74
N LEU A 63 -3.53 9.35 -2.75
CA LEU A 63 -2.33 9.77 -2.01
C LEU A 63 -1.62 8.57 -1.38
N TYR A 64 -2.38 7.66 -0.74
CA TYR A 64 -1.84 6.43 -0.18
C TYR A 64 -1.16 5.56 -1.26
N GLY A 65 -1.84 5.32 -2.38
CA GLY A 65 -1.32 4.50 -3.46
C GLY A 65 -0.06 5.06 -4.11
N GLU A 66 0.12 6.39 -4.14
CA GLU A 66 1.32 7.04 -4.68
C GLU A 66 2.53 6.87 -3.77
N GLY A 67 2.36 6.97 -2.44
CA GLY A 67 3.45 6.94 -1.47
C GLY A 67 3.81 5.56 -0.92
N VAL A 68 2.83 4.64 -0.85
CA VAL A 68 2.98 3.37 -0.12
C VAL A 68 4.12 2.48 -0.63
N VAL A 69 4.33 2.44 -1.93
CA VAL A 69 5.40 1.61 -2.52
C VAL A 69 6.76 2.13 -2.13
N GLN A 70 6.96 3.43 -2.21
CA GLN A 70 8.22 4.06 -1.85
C GLN A 70 8.51 3.83 -0.37
N GLU A 71 7.57 4.14 0.51
CA GLU A 71 7.73 3.94 1.96
C GLU A 71 8.08 2.49 2.32
N LEU A 72 7.46 1.50 1.66
CA LEU A 72 7.68 0.08 1.94
C LEU A 72 8.99 -0.45 1.35
N PHE A 73 9.42 0.00 0.17
CA PHE A 73 10.56 -0.59 -0.55
C PHE A 73 11.84 0.22 -0.44
N ASP A 74 11.82 1.51 -0.09
CA ASP A 74 13.02 2.32 0.10
C ASP A 74 14.03 1.72 1.09
N PRO A 75 13.59 1.12 2.23
CA PRO A 75 14.52 0.52 3.18
C PRO A 75 15.39 -0.60 2.60
N VAL A 76 14.93 -1.24 1.53
CA VAL A 76 15.64 -2.34 0.86
C VAL A 76 16.14 -1.98 -0.54
N ALA A 77 15.92 -0.75 -1.00
CA ALA A 77 16.28 -0.31 -2.35
C ALA A 77 17.79 -0.39 -2.64
N HIS A 78 18.63 -0.28 -1.60
CA HIS A 78 20.08 -0.38 -1.69
C HIS A 78 20.61 -1.81 -1.97
N ILE A 79 19.76 -2.84 -1.84
CA ILE A 79 20.13 -4.24 -2.06
C ILE A 79 20.13 -4.51 -3.56
N SER A 80 21.29 -4.87 -4.11
CA SER A 80 21.47 -5.08 -5.56
C SER A 80 20.85 -6.39 -6.07
N ASP A 81 20.93 -7.47 -5.28
CA ASP A 81 20.31 -8.75 -5.62
C ASP A 81 18.78 -8.67 -5.45
N PRO A 82 17.99 -8.82 -6.50
CA PRO A 82 16.54 -8.70 -6.42
C PRO A 82 15.88 -9.82 -5.60
N ARG A 83 16.47 -11.00 -5.47
CA ARG A 83 15.96 -12.07 -4.62
C ARG A 83 16.14 -11.71 -3.14
N GLU A 84 17.35 -11.29 -2.80
CA GLU A 84 17.65 -10.84 -1.45
C GLU A 84 16.82 -9.60 -1.10
N GLN A 85 16.61 -8.68 -2.04
CA GLN A 85 15.75 -7.52 -1.86
C GLN A 85 14.31 -7.93 -1.50
N ILE A 86 13.74 -8.96 -2.15
CA ILE A 86 12.41 -9.48 -1.82
C ILE A 86 12.39 -10.10 -0.42
N ILE A 87 13.39 -10.92 -0.06
CA ILE A 87 13.46 -11.57 1.25
C ILE A 87 13.60 -10.53 2.36
N GLN A 88 14.49 -9.56 2.18
CA GLN A 88 14.74 -8.50 3.16
C GLN A 88 13.59 -7.49 3.26
N PHE A 89 12.74 -7.40 2.25
CA PHE A 89 11.50 -6.63 2.32
C PHE A 89 10.59 -7.11 3.46
N PHE A 90 10.53 -8.41 3.73
CA PHE A 90 9.73 -8.96 4.83
C PHE A 90 10.45 -8.91 6.19
N ASP A 91 11.70 -8.40 6.26
CA ASP A 91 12.38 -8.24 7.55
C ASP A 91 11.88 -6.98 8.26
N VAL A 92 11.00 -7.16 9.23
CA VAL A 92 10.37 -6.07 10.01
C VAL A 92 11.37 -5.11 10.66
N ARG A 93 12.62 -5.55 10.91
CA ARG A 93 13.65 -4.68 11.45
C ARG A 93 14.10 -3.59 10.48
N LYS A 94 13.82 -3.78 9.19
CA LYS A 94 14.14 -2.82 8.12
C LYS A 94 12.95 -1.93 7.76
N ILE A 95 11.74 -2.41 8.01
CA ILE A 95 10.52 -1.63 7.75
C ILE A 95 10.24 -0.79 8.98
N THR A 96 10.55 0.50 8.91
CA THR A 96 10.27 1.44 9.99
C THR A 96 8.90 2.09 9.77
N GLY A 97 8.09 2.17 10.83
CA GLY A 97 6.90 3.00 10.81
C GLY A 97 5.61 2.35 11.29
N ARG A 98 4.60 3.19 11.46
CA ARG A 98 3.24 2.83 11.91
C ARG A 98 2.51 1.89 10.96
N MET A 99 2.96 1.78 9.69
CA MET A 99 2.27 1.05 8.63
C MET A 99 2.16 -0.45 8.94
N LEU A 100 3.18 -1.04 9.58
CA LEU A 100 3.18 -2.47 9.92
C LEU A 100 1.98 -2.88 10.78
N THR A 101 1.62 -2.06 11.76
CA THR A 101 0.51 -2.35 12.69
C THR A 101 -0.79 -1.66 12.30
N ARG A 102 -0.78 -0.72 11.34
CA ARG A 102 -1.99 -0.04 10.84
C ARG A 102 -2.70 -0.84 9.73
N GLY A 103 -2.04 -1.83 9.13
CA GLY A 103 -2.59 -2.62 8.03
C GLY A 103 -2.52 -1.89 6.69
N CYS A 104 -3.20 -2.41 5.67
CA CYS A 104 -3.27 -1.81 4.33
C CYS A 104 -4.53 -0.93 4.20
N LEU A 105 -4.36 0.37 4.01
CA LEU A 105 -5.50 1.29 3.86
C LEU A 105 -6.35 0.97 2.62
N GLY A 106 -5.72 0.54 1.52
CA GLY A 106 -6.43 0.12 0.31
C GLY A 106 -7.33 -1.09 0.56
N THR A 107 -6.81 -2.11 1.26
CA THR A 107 -7.59 -3.30 1.62
C THR A 107 -8.74 -2.96 2.57
N LYS A 108 -8.51 -2.09 3.57
CA LYS A 108 -9.58 -1.58 4.46
C LYS A 108 -10.70 -0.92 3.68
N ALA A 109 -10.36 -0.03 2.76
CA ALA A 109 -11.36 0.66 1.93
C ALA A 109 -12.17 -0.33 1.07
N ALA A 110 -11.49 -1.26 0.39
CA ALA A 110 -12.16 -2.25 -0.43
C ALA A 110 -13.11 -3.14 0.39
N GLN A 111 -12.75 -3.50 1.62
CA GLN A 111 -13.58 -4.30 2.51
C GLN A 111 -14.78 -3.51 3.05
N GLU A 112 -14.57 -2.29 3.55
CA GLU A 112 -15.63 -1.47 4.13
C GLU A 112 -16.69 -1.06 3.08
N TYR A 113 -16.26 -0.82 1.84
CA TYR A 113 -17.12 -0.40 0.74
C TYR A 113 -17.54 -1.53 -0.21
N ALA A 114 -17.19 -2.78 0.10
CA ALA A 114 -17.62 -3.94 -0.69
C ALA A 114 -19.14 -3.95 -0.88
N ARG A 115 -19.59 -4.02 -2.13
CA ARG A 115 -21.02 -4.00 -2.53
C ARG A 115 -21.77 -2.68 -2.20
N LYS A 116 -21.07 -1.62 -1.81
CA LYS A 116 -21.66 -0.32 -1.46
C LYS A 116 -21.23 0.79 -2.40
N HIS A 117 -19.97 0.80 -2.83
CA HIS A 117 -19.43 1.85 -3.70
C HIS A 117 -18.27 1.32 -4.57
N GLU A 118 -18.59 0.95 -5.81
CA GLU A 118 -17.65 0.30 -6.74
C GLU A 118 -16.34 1.10 -6.94
N GLY A 119 -16.45 2.41 -7.18
CA GLY A 119 -15.26 3.25 -7.41
C GLY A 119 -14.28 3.31 -6.22
N ILE A 120 -14.78 3.24 -4.96
CA ILE A 120 -13.90 3.16 -3.78
C ILE A 120 -13.26 1.78 -3.69
N VAL A 121 -14.02 0.72 -4.00
CA VAL A 121 -13.48 -0.66 -4.05
C VAL A 121 -12.35 -0.76 -5.06
N GLU A 122 -12.55 -0.24 -6.28
CA GLU A 122 -11.53 -0.23 -7.33
C GLU A 122 -10.27 0.51 -6.92
N LEU A 123 -10.42 1.73 -6.35
CA LEU A 123 -9.28 2.50 -5.83
C LEU A 123 -8.56 1.77 -4.69
N GLY A 124 -9.30 1.13 -3.79
CA GLY A 124 -8.74 0.33 -2.70
C GLY A 124 -7.95 -0.87 -3.21
N ILE A 125 -8.49 -1.61 -4.18
CA ILE A 125 -7.81 -2.71 -4.84
C ILE A 125 -6.55 -2.22 -5.56
N ALA A 126 -6.66 -1.14 -6.34
CA ALA A 126 -5.51 -0.56 -7.04
C ALA A 126 -4.39 -0.15 -6.07
N ALA A 127 -4.72 0.49 -4.95
CA ALA A 127 -3.76 0.88 -3.93
C ALA A 127 -3.10 -0.33 -3.25
N SER A 128 -3.86 -1.37 -2.90
CA SER A 128 -3.34 -2.60 -2.27
C SER A 128 -2.49 -3.45 -3.22
N SER A 129 -2.70 -3.33 -4.53
CA SER A 129 -1.94 -4.04 -5.56
C SER A 129 -0.62 -3.36 -5.94
N ARG A 130 -0.31 -2.17 -5.41
CA ARG A 130 0.95 -1.48 -5.71
C ARG A 130 2.19 -2.29 -5.32
N GLY A 131 2.13 -3.02 -4.21
CA GLY A 131 3.18 -3.94 -3.79
C GLY A 131 3.43 -5.06 -4.81
N GLU A 132 2.34 -5.61 -5.41
CA GLU A 132 2.44 -6.64 -6.46
C GLU A 132 3.24 -6.12 -7.68
N VAL A 133 3.00 -4.88 -8.09
CA VAL A 133 3.74 -4.27 -9.22
C VAL A 133 5.24 -4.23 -8.94
N LYS A 134 5.63 -3.85 -7.72
CA LYS A 134 7.05 -3.82 -7.33
C LYS A 134 7.65 -5.21 -7.20
N PHE A 135 6.96 -6.16 -6.63
CA PHE A 135 7.39 -7.56 -6.62
C PHE A 135 7.53 -8.12 -8.03
N LEU A 136 6.63 -7.77 -8.97
CA LEU A 136 6.74 -8.18 -10.37
C LEU A 136 8.03 -7.67 -11.03
N GLU A 137 8.38 -6.40 -10.78
CA GLU A 137 9.63 -5.82 -11.26
C GLU A 137 10.84 -6.63 -10.74
N LEU A 138 10.88 -6.87 -9.42
CA LEU A 138 11.95 -7.62 -8.78
C LEU A 138 12.03 -9.07 -9.28
N CYS A 139 10.89 -9.76 -9.41
CA CYS A 139 10.84 -11.12 -9.93
C CYS A 139 11.32 -11.22 -11.39
N LYS A 140 11.03 -10.22 -12.23
CA LYS A 140 11.57 -10.14 -13.61
C LYS A 140 13.08 -9.94 -13.59
N ARG A 141 13.59 -9.03 -12.77
CA ARG A 141 15.04 -8.78 -12.62
C ARG A 141 15.78 -10.01 -12.10
N ALA A 142 15.15 -10.79 -11.22
CA ALA A 142 15.70 -12.04 -10.70
C ALA A 142 15.68 -13.19 -11.72
N GLY A 143 15.09 -13.03 -12.90
CA GLY A 143 15.05 -14.04 -13.97
C GLY A 143 14.09 -15.20 -13.70
N PHE A 144 13.04 -15.03 -12.91
CA PHE A 144 12.06 -16.09 -12.68
C PHE A 144 11.19 -16.33 -13.92
N ALA A 145 10.90 -17.61 -14.22
CA ALA A 145 10.14 -18.02 -15.41
C ALA A 145 8.63 -17.61 -15.33
N LYS A 146 8.09 -17.46 -14.13
CA LYS A 146 6.68 -17.10 -13.90
C LYS A 146 6.56 -15.90 -12.93
N PRO A 147 7.12 -14.73 -13.30
CA PRO A 147 7.23 -13.59 -12.38
C PRO A 147 5.89 -13.03 -11.95
N GLN A 148 4.85 -13.08 -12.81
CA GLN A 148 3.50 -12.59 -12.46
C GLN A 148 2.87 -13.42 -11.34
N ARG A 149 3.01 -14.75 -11.41
CA ARG A 149 2.49 -15.66 -10.38
C ARG A 149 3.20 -15.44 -9.04
N LEU A 150 4.52 -15.30 -9.08
CA LEU A 150 5.33 -15.05 -7.89
C LEU A 150 4.96 -13.71 -7.24
N ALA A 151 4.84 -12.65 -8.03
CA ALA A 151 4.45 -11.34 -7.54
C ALA A 151 3.10 -11.38 -6.80
N LYS A 152 2.11 -12.09 -7.35
CA LYS A 152 0.81 -12.28 -6.68
C LYS A 152 0.93 -13.04 -5.37
N GLN A 153 1.74 -14.10 -5.32
CA GLN A 153 1.98 -14.87 -4.10
C GLN A 153 2.67 -14.00 -3.03
N LEU A 154 3.69 -13.23 -3.41
CA LEU A 154 4.39 -12.31 -2.52
C LEU A 154 3.47 -11.20 -2.00
N ASN A 155 2.62 -10.63 -2.87
CA ASN A 155 1.65 -9.63 -2.44
C ASN A 155 0.59 -10.24 -1.49
N LEU A 156 0.17 -11.49 -1.70
CA LEU A 156 -0.73 -12.20 -0.79
C LEU A 156 -0.08 -12.37 0.60
N LEU A 157 1.20 -12.73 0.67
CA LEU A 157 1.96 -12.79 1.92
C LEU A 157 2.04 -11.42 2.60
N LEU A 158 2.32 -10.35 1.84
CA LEU A 158 2.33 -8.99 2.35
C LEU A 158 0.99 -8.58 2.94
N GLN A 159 -0.11 -8.78 2.20
CA GLN A 159 -1.45 -8.42 2.67
C GLN A 159 -1.86 -9.23 3.91
N GLY A 160 -1.51 -10.52 3.95
CA GLY A 160 -1.71 -11.38 5.12
C GLY A 160 -0.92 -10.90 6.34
N ALA A 161 0.36 -10.59 6.18
CA ALA A 161 1.21 -10.07 7.25
C ALA A 161 0.68 -8.73 7.79
N LEU A 162 0.29 -7.79 6.90
CA LEU A 162 -0.29 -6.50 7.29
C LEU A 162 -1.61 -6.67 8.04
N ALA A 163 -2.48 -7.57 7.61
CA ALA A 163 -3.77 -7.82 8.25
C ALA A 163 -3.62 -8.42 9.65
N LEU A 164 -2.75 -9.45 9.79
CA LEU A 164 -2.50 -10.11 11.06
C LEU A 164 -1.78 -9.18 12.04
N SER A 165 -0.80 -8.42 11.58
CA SER A 165 -0.09 -7.46 12.44
C SER A 165 -1.01 -6.33 12.90
N HIS A 166 -1.96 -5.90 12.06
CA HIS A 166 -2.98 -4.93 12.47
C HIS A 166 -3.92 -5.50 13.53
N ALA A 167 -4.34 -6.76 13.39
CA ALA A 167 -5.27 -7.38 14.31
C ALA A 167 -4.64 -7.69 15.68
N SER A 168 -3.36 -8.09 15.72
CA SER A 168 -2.66 -8.45 16.96
C SER A 168 -1.90 -7.30 17.61
N GLY A 169 -1.57 -6.26 16.87
CA GLY A 169 -0.61 -5.22 17.27
C GLY A 169 0.86 -5.67 17.19
N GLU A 170 1.13 -6.92 16.74
CA GLU A 170 2.46 -7.51 16.65
C GLU A 170 2.93 -7.67 15.21
N THR A 171 4.24 -7.74 15.01
CA THR A 171 4.85 -7.87 13.68
C THR A 171 5.35 -9.29 13.36
N SER A 172 5.07 -10.26 14.22
CA SER A 172 5.50 -11.67 14.07
C SER A 172 5.04 -12.31 12.76
N ALA A 173 3.88 -11.91 12.23
CA ALA A 173 3.37 -12.38 10.95
C ALA A 173 4.31 -12.08 9.77
N PHE A 174 5.11 -11.00 9.85
CA PHE A 174 6.10 -10.68 8.82
C PHE A 174 7.27 -11.66 8.81
N LEU A 175 7.67 -12.21 9.97
CA LEU A 175 8.71 -13.24 10.01
C LEU A 175 8.25 -14.52 9.31
N LEU A 176 7.01 -14.94 9.56
CA LEU A 176 6.41 -16.07 8.85
C LEU A 176 6.29 -15.81 7.34
N ALA A 177 5.90 -14.59 6.96
CA ALA A 177 5.85 -14.20 5.56
C ALA A 177 7.24 -14.20 4.90
N LYS A 178 8.29 -13.80 5.63
CA LYS A 178 9.70 -13.86 5.18
C LYS A 178 10.12 -15.30 4.88
N ASP A 179 9.87 -16.22 5.81
CA ASP A 179 10.23 -17.64 5.65
C ASP A 179 9.46 -18.26 4.46
N ALA A 180 8.18 -17.96 4.33
CA ALA A 180 7.35 -18.40 3.21
C ALA A 180 7.84 -17.81 1.87
N ALA A 181 8.20 -16.52 1.83
CA ALA A 181 8.74 -15.88 0.65
C ALA A 181 10.07 -16.53 0.22
N ALA A 182 10.99 -16.78 1.17
CA ALA A 182 12.26 -17.46 0.89
C ALA A 182 12.04 -18.85 0.28
N ALA A 183 11.16 -19.67 0.88
CA ALA A 183 10.83 -21.00 0.38
C ALA A 183 10.20 -20.97 -1.02
N ILE A 184 9.30 -20.00 -1.29
CA ILE A 184 8.68 -19.83 -2.62
C ILE A 184 9.73 -19.47 -3.66
N LEU A 185 10.65 -18.55 -3.35
CA LEU A 185 11.69 -18.10 -4.28
C LEU A 185 12.75 -19.18 -4.55
N GLU A 186 13.09 -19.98 -3.54
CA GLU A 186 14.04 -21.09 -3.68
C GLU A 186 13.53 -22.17 -4.65
N ASN A 187 12.23 -22.48 -4.59
CA ASN A 187 11.60 -23.51 -5.42
C ASN A 187 11.07 -22.97 -6.76
N ALA A 188 11.20 -21.68 -7.04
CA ALA A 188 10.69 -21.08 -8.26
C ALA A 188 11.63 -21.31 -9.44
N PRO A 189 11.12 -21.78 -10.61
CA PRO A 189 11.95 -22.00 -11.79
C PRO A 189 12.47 -20.69 -12.35
N LEU A 190 13.71 -20.70 -12.82
CA LEU A 190 14.33 -19.62 -13.59
C LEU A 190 14.05 -19.78 -15.08
N VAL A 191 14.15 -18.66 -15.80
CA VAL A 191 14.18 -18.67 -17.26
C VAL A 191 15.42 -19.47 -17.70
N GLN A 192 15.21 -20.52 -18.50
CA GLN A 192 16.32 -21.26 -19.11
C GLN A 192 17.01 -20.34 -20.13
N THR A 193 18.24 -19.96 -19.85
CA THR A 193 19.09 -19.31 -20.85
C THR A 193 19.46 -20.38 -21.87
N THR A 194 18.78 -20.42 -23.00
CA THR A 194 19.22 -21.21 -24.16
C THR A 194 20.58 -20.64 -24.54
N ARG A 195 21.67 -21.37 -24.23
CA ARG A 195 22.97 -21.10 -24.84
C ARG A 195 22.76 -21.27 -26.32
N ALA A 196 22.80 -20.17 -27.07
CA ALA A 196 22.95 -20.22 -28.51
C ALA A 196 24.24 -20.98 -28.76
N GLY A 197 24.10 -22.15 -29.37
CA GLY A 197 25.22 -23.00 -29.74
C GLY A 197 26.12 -22.25 -30.71
N SER A 198 27.38 -22.40 -30.47
CA SER A 198 28.50 -21.97 -31.31
C SER A 198 28.45 -22.66 -32.66
#